data_f4c4eba41147d57d921e9a30c7e86e24
#
_entry.id   f4c4eba41147d57d921e9a30c7e86e24
#
_cell.length_a   1.000
_cell.length_b   1.000
_cell.length_c   1.000
_cell.angle_alpha   90.00
_cell.angle_beta   90.00
_cell.angle_gamma   90.00
#
_symmetry.space_group_name_H-M   'P 1'
#
loop_
_entity.id
_entity.type
_entity.pdbx_description
1 polymer ?
#
loop_
_entity_poly.entity_id
_entity_poly.type
_entity_poly.pdbx_seq_one_letter_code
_entity_poly.pdbx_strand_id
1 'polypeptide(L)'
;MTNPVSRREFLNLLGAYGGTSAVLQAGVALGFMPSSSQAAEITLQANNGKKVAILGTGISALTTAWELTKAGYGCTLLEASHRPGGRMFTVRSGTVIDEIGNYQRCEWDNDPHLYFNAGAARIPSIHSNVLKYCKELEVELQVFVNESKTAWVQDDAMNGGKPVRNTDYSSSMQGFISEMLSKALGDSQLDSSLTESESEILLSMLRRFGDLNEDMLYKGSTRAGYGSGGFLDHGTKKDVVALRDLLKARNGGSVMVTTQEGTGSGPLLMQPVGGMDRIIYAFANRLRDRIKFRAPVTEVMVKDDGVEVAYEQNGVTEVLKADYCFNCIPSHLMSGIPNNFPTDYSEALNYIRRGRAYKAAFQAKERFWEKENIYGGITWVNAPIQQIWYPPHNIHGKKGVVLAAYNFGGANYTEMSQEDRIEDLLKHGEKVHPNYREMAEKPMTIAWHRMNHMLGCAPRWARDRGGWSDKEEQMYETLRQPVNGRHYLIGDQSTQHSAWMESAIQSAHYALADLDQRVRSEPA
;
A
#
# COMPACT_ATOMS: atom_id res chain seq x y z
N MET A 1 38.85 8.03 -30.10
CA MET A 1 37.81 7.00 -30.26
C MET A 1 37.28 6.71 -28.85
N THR A 2 36.13 7.28 -28.54
CA THR A 2 35.45 7.05 -27.24
C THR A 2 34.86 5.64 -27.25
N ASN A 3 35.24 4.81 -26.29
CA ASN A 3 34.62 3.51 -26.12
C ASN A 3 33.11 3.69 -25.97
N PRO A 4 32.27 2.92 -26.67
CA PRO A 4 30.83 3.01 -26.49
C PRO A 4 30.47 2.60 -25.06
N VAL A 5 29.75 3.48 -24.37
CA VAL A 5 29.24 3.23 -23.02
C VAL A 5 28.36 1.98 -23.06
N SER A 6 28.67 1.01 -22.23
CA SER A 6 27.86 -0.23 -22.15
C SER A 6 26.47 0.08 -21.59
N ARG A 7 25.47 -0.76 -21.90
CA ARG A 7 24.10 -0.65 -21.37
C ARG A 7 24.06 -0.58 -19.84
N ARG A 8 24.95 -1.31 -19.17
CA ARG A 8 25.08 -1.34 -17.72
C ARG A 8 25.68 -0.04 -17.17
N GLU A 9 26.69 0.51 -17.83
CA GLU A 9 27.28 1.81 -17.47
C GLU A 9 26.30 2.94 -17.68
N PHE A 10 25.51 2.94 -18.76
CA PHE A 10 24.45 3.88 -19.01
C PHE A 10 23.36 3.86 -17.91
N LEU A 11 22.91 2.65 -17.51
CA LEU A 11 21.92 2.50 -16.43
C LEU A 11 22.50 2.92 -15.07
N ASN A 12 23.78 2.65 -14.80
CA ASN A 12 24.46 3.10 -13.60
C ASN A 12 24.61 4.63 -13.55
N LEU A 13 24.92 5.28 -14.67
CA LEU A 13 24.96 6.74 -14.79
C LEU A 13 23.57 7.35 -14.53
N LEU A 14 22.52 6.81 -15.14
CA LEU A 14 21.14 7.23 -14.88
C LEU A 14 20.75 7.05 -13.40
N GLY A 15 21.17 5.96 -12.77
CA GLY A 15 20.95 5.71 -11.35
C GLY A 15 21.65 6.70 -10.44
N ALA A 16 22.87 7.11 -10.81
CA ALA A 16 23.65 8.09 -10.06
C ALA A 16 23.06 9.51 -10.12
N TYR A 17 22.47 9.90 -11.27
CA TYR A 17 21.92 11.25 -11.47
C TYR A 17 20.41 11.36 -11.22
N GLY A 18 19.63 10.31 -11.42
CA GLY A 18 18.16 10.34 -11.36
C GLY A 18 17.53 9.33 -10.39
N GLY A 19 18.35 8.57 -9.67
CA GLY A 19 17.89 7.52 -8.76
C GLY A 19 17.27 6.31 -9.48
N THR A 20 16.78 5.35 -8.71
CA THR A 20 16.18 4.10 -9.20
C THR A 20 14.97 4.32 -10.12
N SER A 21 14.24 5.40 -9.93
CA SER A 21 13.08 5.76 -10.75
C SER A 21 13.48 6.13 -12.18
N ALA A 22 14.59 6.85 -12.38
CA ALA A 22 15.10 7.19 -13.70
C ALA A 22 15.64 5.95 -14.45
N VAL A 23 16.26 5.02 -13.74
CA VAL A 23 16.71 3.72 -14.30
C VAL A 23 15.52 2.89 -14.77
N LEU A 24 14.45 2.82 -13.98
CA LEU A 24 13.22 2.11 -14.33
C LEU A 24 12.53 2.73 -15.55
N GLN A 25 12.38 4.05 -15.57
CA GLN A 25 11.75 4.76 -16.70
C GLN A 25 12.56 4.60 -18.00
N ALA A 26 13.89 4.73 -17.92
CA ALA A 26 14.75 4.51 -19.07
C ALA A 26 14.76 3.03 -19.51
N GLY A 27 14.72 2.09 -18.58
CA GLY A 27 14.62 0.66 -18.86
C GLY A 27 13.33 0.31 -19.62
N VAL A 28 12.21 0.91 -19.24
CA VAL A 28 10.92 0.77 -19.95
C VAL A 28 10.96 1.49 -21.31
N ALA A 29 11.42 2.73 -21.38
CA ALA A 29 11.48 3.51 -22.61
C ALA A 29 12.40 2.89 -23.68
N LEU A 30 13.46 2.21 -23.25
CA LEU A 30 14.42 1.52 -24.12
C LEU A 30 14.05 0.05 -24.39
N GLY A 31 12.91 -0.43 -23.89
CA GLY A 31 12.43 -1.81 -24.10
C GLY A 31 13.25 -2.87 -23.35
N PHE A 32 14.04 -2.48 -22.34
CA PHE A 32 14.81 -3.42 -21.51
C PHE A 32 14.02 -4.01 -20.36
N MET A 33 12.90 -3.37 -20.02
CA MET A 33 11.93 -3.85 -19.04
C MET A 33 10.53 -3.83 -19.65
N PRO A 34 9.69 -4.85 -19.40
CA PRO A 34 8.30 -4.78 -19.81
C PRO A 34 7.66 -3.57 -19.12
N SER A 35 6.87 -2.80 -19.90
CA SER A 35 6.09 -1.72 -19.30
C SER A 35 5.14 -2.35 -18.28
N SER A 36 5.14 -1.86 -17.05
CA SER A 36 4.20 -2.28 -15.99
C SER A 36 2.74 -1.99 -16.33
N SER A 37 2.47 -1.43 -17.50
CA SER A 37 1.16 -0.96 -17.94
C SER A 37 0.31 -2.00 -18.69
N GLN A 38 0.84 -3.19 -18.99
CA GLN A 38 0.06 -4.26 -19.59
C GLN A 38 -0.15 -5.40 -18.60
N ALA A 39 -1.43 -5.75 -18.38
CA ALA A 39 -1.76 -6.94 -17.59
C ALA A 39 -1.26 -8.19 -18.33
N ALA A 40 -0.56 -9.06 -17.59
CA ALA A 40 -0.07 -10.30 -18.16
C ALA A 40 -1.25 -11.19 -18.58
N GLU A 41 -1.26 -11.65 -19.83
CA GLU A 41 -2.13 -12.75 -20.24
C GLU A 41 -1.50 -14.06 -19.79
N ILE A 42 -2.24 -14.81 -18.99
CA ILE A 42 -1.85 -16.14 -18.56
C ILE A 42 -2.64 -17.14 -19.39
N THR A 43 -1.93 -17.94 -20.14
CA THR A 43 -2.51 -19.07 -20.88
C THR A 43 -1.90 -20.35 -20.33
N LEU A 44 -2.67 -21.03 -19.50
CA LEU A 44 -2.27 -22.32 -18.94
C LEU A 44 -2.73 -23.46 -19.84
N GLN A 45 -1.92 -24.50 -19.93
CA GLN A 45 -2.35 -25.71 -20.61
C GLN A 45 -3.55 -26.34 -19.88
N ALA A 46 -4.51 -26.83 -20.66
CA ALA A 46 -5.65 -27.56 -20.11
C ALA A 46 -5.16 -28.74 -19.25
N ASN A 47 -5.79 -28.89 -18.12
CA ASN A 47 -5.40 -29.88 -17.11
C ASN A 47 -5.87 -31.31 -17.47
N ASN A 48 -5.07 -32.29 -17.11
CA ASN A 48 -5.35 -33.73 -17.23
C ASN A 48 -5.82 -34.34 -15.88
N GLY A 49 -6.63 -33.63 -15.08
CA GLY A 49 -7.14 -34.12 -13.78
C GLY A 49 -6.27 -33.81 -12.57
N LYS A 50 -5.19 -33.01 -12.72
CA LYS A 50 -4.30 -32.65 -11.61
C LYS A 50 -5.01 -31.83 -10.51
N LYS A 51 -4.66 -32.12 -9.28
CA LYS A 51 -5.21 -31.49 -8.07
C LYS A 51 -4.22 -30.49 -7.50
N VAL A 52 -4.71 -29.35 -7.03
CA VAL A 52 -3.90 -28.28 -6.46
C VAL A 52 -4.44 -27.87 -5.08
N ALA A 53 -3.58 -27.97 -4.06
CA ALA A 53 -3.84 -27.40 -2.75
C ALA A 53 -3.41 -25.93 -2.75
N ILE A 54 -4.26 -25.04 -2.24
CA ILE A 54 -3.96 -23.61 -2.13
C ILE A 54 -4.17 -23.20 -0.66
N LEU A 55 -3.09 -22.71 -0.02
CA LEU A 55 -3.08 -22.41 1.40
C LEU A 55 -3.33 -20.91 1.61
N GLY A 56 -4.53 -20.59 2.13
CA GLY A 56 -5.05 -19.24 2.31
C GLY A 56 -5.98 -18.80 1.18
N THR A 57 -6.60 -17.63 1.39
CA THR A 57 -7.50 -16.95 0.43
C THR A 57 -7.13 -15.48 0.23
N GLY A 58 -5.85 -15.14 0.37
CA GLY A 58 -5.33 -13.83 -0.03
C GLY A 58 -5.48 -13.61 -1.54
N ILE A 59 -5.27 -12.38 -2.01
CA ILE A 59 -5.47 -12.04 -3.43
C ILE A 59 -4.64 -12.93 -4.37
N SER A 60 -3.39 -13.28 -4.00
CA SER A 60 -2.55 -14.20 -4.78
C SER A 60 -3.14 -15.60 -4.85
N ALA A 61 -3.63 -16.13 -3.73
CA ALA A 61 -4.25 -17.44 -3.67
C ALA A 61 -5.53 -17.51 -4.50
N LEU A 62 -6.39 -16.49 -4.40
CA LEU A 62 -7.63 -16.41 -5.18
C LEU A 62 -7.36 -16.24 -6.68
N THR A 63 -6.36 -15.44 -7.05
CA THR A 63 -5.90 -15.32 -8.45
C THR A 63 -5.39 -16.66 -8.97
N THR A 64 -4.55 -17.34 -8.21
CA THR A 64 -4.05 -18.68 -8.57
C THR A 64 -5.21 -19.65 -8.79
N ALA A 65 -6.14 -19.73 -7.82
CA ALA A 65 -7.30 -20.62 -7.92
C ALA A 65 -8.19 -20.30 -9.15
N TRP A 66 -8.37 -19.01 -9.44
CA TRP A 66 -9.16 -18.54 -10.57
C TRP A 66 -8.56 -18.97 -11.91
N GLU A 67 -7.28 -18.70 -12.12
CA GLU A 67 -6.59 -19.05 -13.37
C GLU A 67 -6.50 -20.58 -13.55
N LEU A 68 -6.16 -21.32 -12.51
CA LEU A 68 -6.11 -22.78 -12.55
C LEU A 68 -7.51 -23.39 -12.80
N THR A 69 -8.56 -22.83 -12.21
CA THR A 69 -9.92 -23.31 -12.43
C THR A 69 -10.37 -23.10 -13.88
N LYS A 70 -10.03 -21.96 -14.49
CA LYS A 70 -10.29 -21.72 -15.92
C LYS A 70 -9.57 -22.74 -16.81
N ALA A 71 -8.38 -23.18 -16.41
CA ALA A 71 -7.61 -24.21 -17.11
C ALA A 71 -8.04 -25.66 -16.75
N GLY A 72 -9.05 -25.85 -15.90
CA GLY A 72 -9.61 -27.16 -15.57
C GLY A 72 -8.94 -27.91 -14.43
N TYR A 73 -8.06 -27.26 -13.62
CA TYR A 73 -7.44 -27.89 -12.44
C TYR A 73 -8.43 -28.06 -11.28
N GLY A 74 -8.28 -29.16 -10.53
CA GLY A 74 -9.03 -29.43 -9.30
C GLY A 74 -8.46 -28.68 -8.11
N CYS A 75 -8.89 -27.43 -7.87
CA CYS A 75 -8.38 -26.63 -6.77
C CYS A 75 -9.15 -26.83 -5.46
N THR A 76 -8.43 -26.90 -4.34
CA THR A 76 -8.98 -26.82 -2.97
C THR A 76 -8.22 -25.75 -2.19
N LEU A 77 -8.95 -24.75 -1.68
CA LEU A 77 -8.38 -23.67 -0.87
C LEU A 77 -8.66 -23.94 0.62
N LEU A 78 -7.63 -23.81 1.45
CA LEU A 78 -7.72 -23.95 2.91
C LEU A 78 -7.53 -22.56 3.55
N GLU A 79 -8.58 -22.01 4.15
CA GLU A 79 -8.57 -20.71 4.83
C GLU A 79 -8.73 -20.90 6.33
N ALA A 80 -7.75 -20.42 7.10
CA ALA A 80 -7.76 -20.57 8.56
C ALA A 80 -8.87 -19.75 9.24
N SER A 81 -9.20 -18.58 8.69
CA SER A 81 -10.22 -17.70 9.25
C SER A 81 -11.64 -18.05 8.78
N HIS A 82 -12.63 -17.32 9.30
CA HIS A 82 -14.03 -17.42 8.88
C HIS A 82 -14.36 -16.57 7.64
N ARG A 83 -13.40 -15.80 7.11
CA ARG A 83 -13.56 -14.88 5.99
C ARG A 83 -12.42 -15.01 4.99
N PRO A 84 -12.65 -14.72 3.70
CA PRO A 84 -11.59 -14.68 2.72
C PRO A 84 -10.78 -13.37 2.79
N GLY A 85 -9.63 -13.33 2.11
CA GLY A 85 -8.94 -12.13 1.71
C GLY A 85 -7.76 -11.70 2.56
N GLY A 86 -7.53 -12.31 3.73
CA GLY A 86 -6.40 -11.97 4.58
C GLY A 86 -6.34 -10.46 4.89
N ARG A 87 -5.30 -9.78 4.37
CA ARG A 87 -5.09 -8.33 4.55
C ARG A 87 -5.97 -7.43 3.66
N MET A 88 -6.68 -7.95 2.70
CA MET A 88 -7.75 -7.20 2.02
C MET A 88 -9.02 -7.29 2.86
N PHE A 89 -9.16 -6.35 3.77
CA PHE A 89 -10.19 -6.35 4.79
C PHE A 89 -10.87 -4.99 4.90
N THR A 90 -12.18 -4.98 4.73
CA THR A 90 -13.04 -3.81 4.90
C THR A 90 -13.97 -4.02 6.07
N VAL A 91 -14.00 -3.07 7.00
CA VAL A 91 -14.88 -3.05 8.16
C VAL A 91 -16.14 -2.25 7.81
N ARG A 92 -17.29 -2.82 8.13
CA ARG A 92 -18.61 -2.20 8.01
C ARG A 92 -19.53 -2.75 9.10
N SER A 93 -20.77 -2.30 9.18
CA SER A 93 -21.75 -2.79 10.16
C SER A 93 -21.74 -4.33 10.24
N GLY A 94 -21.66 -4.87 11.44
CA GLY A 94 -21.62 -6.30 11.73
C GLY A 94 -20.27 -7.00 11.56
N THR A 95 -19.25 -6.33 10.98
CA THR A 95 -17.91 -6.91 10.82
C THR A 95 -17.26 -7.19 12.17
N VAL A 96 -16.60 -8.36 12.28
CA VAL A 96 -15.82 -8.76 13.44
C VAL A 96 -14.34 -8.53 13.16
N ILE A 97 -13.65 -7.89 14.11
CA ILE A 97 -12.19 -7.82 14.19
C ILE A 97 -11.74 -8.79 15.27
N ASP A 98 -11.07 -9.87 14.85
CA ASP A 98 -10.54 -10.92 15.73
C ASP A 98 -9.07 -10.63 16.03
N GLU A 99 -8.84 -9.65 16.88
CA GLU A 99 -7.52 -9.28 17.39
C GLU A 99 -7.26 -9.99 18.70
N ILE A 100 -6.09 -10.61 18.89
CA ILE A 100 -5.72 -11.31 20.11
C ILE A 100 -5.82 -10.37 21.31
N GLY A 101 -6.70 -10.71 22.24
CA GLY A 101 -6.97 -9.91 23.44
C GLY A 101 -7.86 -8.68 23.20
N ASN A 102 -8.38 -8.47 21.98
CA ASN A 102 -9.25 -7.34 21.67
C ASN A 102 -10.26 -7.70 20.57
N TYR A 103 -11.27 -8.48 20.93
CA TYR A 103 -12.35 -8.84 20.03
C TYR A 103 -13.34 -7.68 19.90
N GLN A 104 -13.62 -7.24 18.69
CA GLN A 104 -14.52 -6.12 18.42
C GLN A 104 -15.57 -6.51 17.37
N ARG A 105 -16.80 -6.03 17.55
CA ARG A 105 -17.86 -6.08 16.55
C ARG A 105 -18.24 -4.66 16.14
N CYS A 106 -18.25 -4.39 14.84
CA CYS A 106 -18.61 -3.08 14.30
C CYS A 106 -20.12 -2.86 14.41
N GLU A 107 -20.49 -1.81 15.15
CA GLU A 107 -21.89 -1.41 15.40
C GLU A 107 -22.31 -0.15 14.61
N TRP A 108 -21.59 0.16 13.54
CA TRP A 108 -21.96 1.30 12.69
C TRP A 108 -23.36 1.14 12.11
N ASP A 109 -23.94 2.24 11.69
CA ASP A 109 -25.24 2.24 11.03
C ASP A 109 -25.16 1.38 9.76
N ASN A 110 -26.25 0.70 9.43
CA ASN A 110 -26.30 -0.19 8.27
C ASN A 110 -26.51 0.63 6.98
N ASP A 111 -25.45 1.32 6.55
CA ASP A 111 -25.38 2.12 5.33
C ASP A 111 -24.21 1.62 4.47
N PRO A 112 -24.41 1.32 3.17
CA PRO A 112 -23.36 0.81 2.29
C PRO A 112 -22.17 1.77 2.10
N HIS A 113 -22.34 3.04 2.39
CA HIS A 113 -21.30 4.06 2.32
C HIS A 113 -20.47 4.18 3.61
N LEU A 114 -20.89 3.55 4.69
CA LEU A 114 -20.17 3.54 5.96
C LEU A 114 -19.26 2.33 6.03
N TYR A 115 -18.04 2.47 5.51
CA TYR A 115 -17.03 1.44 5.55
C TYR A 115 -15.61 2.01 5.73
N PHE A 116 -14.73 1.16 6.17
CA PHE A 116 -13.33 1.44 6.45
C PHE A 116 -12.43 0.35 5.88
N ASN A 117 -11.51 0.72 5.02
CA ASN A 117 -10.51 -0.20 4.48
C ASN A 117 -9.38 -0.40 5.51
N ALA A 118 -9.55 -1.38 6.38
CA ALA A 118 -8.60 -1.72 7.44
C ALA A 118 -7.26 -2.26 6.90
N GLY A 119 -7.29 -2.89 5.73
CA GLY A 119 -6.12 -3.36 4.99
C GLY A 119 -5.74 -2.47 3.82
N ALA A 120 -5.67 -3.05 2.61
CA ALA A 120 -5.47 -2.32 1.37
C ALA A 120 -6.53 -1.22 1.21
N ALA A 121 -6.17 -0.07 0.66
CA ALA A 121 -7.08 1.09 0.63
C ALA A 121 -7.23 1.74 -0.75
N ARG A 122 -6.29 1.54 -1.68
CA ARG A 122 -6.27 2.20 -2.99
C ARG A 122 -5.64 1.34 -4.08
N ILE A 123 -5.98 1.63 -5.33
CA ILE A 123 -5.47 0.98 -6.52
C ILE A 123 -4.87 2.06 -7.43
N PRO A 124 -3.54 2.12 -7.57
CA PRO A 124 -2.89 2.96 -8.58
C PRO A 124 -3.25 2.54 -10.00
N SER A 125 -3.34 3.50 -10.92
CA SER A 125 -3.67 3.25 -12.34
C SER A 125 -2.69 2.33 -13.07
N ILE A 126 -1.47 2.21 -12.57
CA ILE A 126 -0.43 1.32 -13.10
C ILE A 126 -0.58 -0.13 -12.63
N HIS A 127 -1.48 -0.42 -11.69
CA HIS A 127 -1.74 -1.77 -11.20
C HIS A 127 -2.64 -2.54 -12.18
N SER A 128 -2.09 -2.82 -13.35
CA SER A 128 -2.82 -3.34 -14.50
C SER A 128 -3.46 -4.71 -14.26
N ASN A 129 -2.82 -5.59 -13.48
CA ASN A 129 -3.40 -6.90 -13.16
C ASN A 129 -4.57 -6.78 -12.19
N VAL A 130 -4.47 -5.91 -11.16
CA VAL A 130 -5.61 -5.63 -10.28
C VAL A 130 -6.79 -5.11 -11.08
N LEU A 131 -6.54 -4.13 -11.97
CA LEU A 131 -7.59 -3.53 -12.81
C LEU A 131 -8.19 -4.53 -13.79
N LYS A 132 -7.37 -5.41 -14.38
CA LYS A 132 -7.82 -6.52 -15.22
C LYS A 132 -8.83 -7.39 -14.48
N TYR A 133 -8.50 -7.84 -13.26
CA TYR A 133 -9.41 -8.67 -12.48
C TYR A 133 -10.63 -7.91 -11.98
N CYS A 134 -10.51 -6.62 -11.64
CA CYS A 134 -11.69 -5.82 -11.36
C CYS A 134 -12.67 -5.81 -12.54
N LYS A 135 -12.17 -5.63 -13.76
CA LYS A 135 -12.98 -5.67 -14.98
C LYS A 135 -13.55 -7.06 -15.27
N GLU A 136 -12.72 -8.12 -15.18
CA GLU A 136 -13.12 -9.50 -15.45
C GLU A 136 -14.19 -10.00 -14.47
N LEU A 137 -14.11 -9.55 -13.21
CA LEU A 137 -15.01 -9.96 -12.15
C LEU A 137 -16.15 -8.94 -11.88
N GLU A 138 -16.27 -7.92 -12.73
CA GLU A 138 -17.33 -6.90 -12.68
C GLU A 138 -17.35 -6.13 -11.33
N VAL A 139 -16.17 -5.82 -10.82
CA VAL A 139 -16.03 -4.99 -9.61
C VAL A 139 -16.08 -3.52 -10.00
N GLU A 140 -17.12 -2.83 -9.56
CA GLU A 140 -17.30 -1.40 -9.80
C GLU A 140 -16.24 -0.58 -9.06
N LEU A 141 -15.60 0.35 -9.78
CA LEU A 141 -14.56 1.23 -9.27
C LEU A 141 -15.00 2.69 -9.23
N GLN A 142 -14.48 3.42 -8.26
CA GLN A 142 -14.60 4.87 -8.13
C GLN A 142 -13.23 5.49 -7.85
N VAL A 143 -13.13 6.79 -8.09
CA VAL A 143 -11.90 7.56 -7.81
C VAL A 143 -11.62 7.57 -6.31
N PHE A 144 -10.34 7.38 -5.97
CA PHE A 144 -9.83 7.55 -4.62
C PHE A 144 -8.99 8.83 -4.54
N VAL A 145 -9.31 9.71 -3.60
CA VAL A 145 -8.58 10.95 -3.36
C VAL A 145 -7.56 10.74 -2.25
N ASN A 146 -6.27 10.68 -2.61
CA ASN A 146 -5.18 10.52 -1.65
C ASN A 146 -4.69 11.87 -1.11
N GLU A 147 -4.70 12.89 -1.95
CA GLU A 147 -4.23 14.22 -1.61
C GLU A 147 -5.37 15.22 -1.58
N SER A 148 -5.37 16.08 -0.57
CA SER A 148 -6.26 17.24 -0.50
C SER A 148 -5.45 18.48 -0.14
N LYS A 149 -5.56 19.51 -0.97
CA LYS A 149 -4.94 20.81 -0.71
C LYS A 149 -5.51 21.50 0.52
N THR A 150 -6.75 21.18 0.88
CA THR A 150 -7.46 21.73 2.02
C THR A 150 -7.35 20.91 3.30
N ALA A 151 -6.79 19.69 3.26
CA ALA A 151 -6.45 18.95 4.46
C ALA A 151 -5.29 19.64 5.23
N TRP A 152 -4.91 19.09 6.37
CA TRP A 152 -4.05 19.75 7.32
C TRP A 152 -2.69 19.08 7.48
N VAL A 153 -1.71 19.85 7.89
CA VAL A 153 -0.44 19.42 8.51
C VAL A 153 -0.45 19.91 9.94
N GLN A 154 -0.30 19.02 10.90
CA GLN A 154 -0.26 19.36 12.33
C GLN A 154 1.03 18.84 12.96
N ASP A 155 1.74 19.72 13.65
CA ASP A 155 2.90 19.42 14.49
C ASP A 155 2.93 20.41 15.65
N ASP A 156 3.07 19.92 16.87
CA ASP A 156 3.09 20.78 18.07
C ASP A 156 4.26 21.79 18.05
N ALA A 157 5.33 21.51 17.33
CA ALA A 157 6.48 22.39 17.18
C ALA A 157 6.28 23.48 16.12
N MET A 158 5.37 23.28 15.17
CA MET A 158 5.11 24.18 14.06
C MET A 158 3.94 25.12 14.36
N ASN A 159 4.01 26.37 13.92
CA ASN A 159 2.91 27.35 13.97
C ASN A 159 2.22 27.47 15.36
N GLY A 160 3.00 27.34 16.44
CA GLY A 160 2.47 27.33 17.82
C GLY A 160 1.52 26.16 18.11
N GLY A 161 1.68 25.03 17.42
CA GLY A 161 0.85 23.83 17.54
C GLY A 161 -0.45 23.87 16.74
N LYS A 162 -0.75 24.97 16.05
CA LYS A 162 -1.93 25.11 15.20
C LYS A 162 -1.72 24.44 13.86
N PRO A 163 -2.71 23.71 13.32
CA PRO A 163 -2.59 23.08 12.02
C PRO A 163 -2.46 24.11 10.89
N VAL A 164 -1.72 23.73 9.84
CA VAL A 164 -1.52 24.51 8.62
C VAL A 164 -2.14 23.73 7.45
N ARG A 165 -2.80 24.41 6.52
CA ARG A 165 -3.36 23.72 5.33
C ARG A 165 -2.23 23.11 4.49
N ASN A 166 -2.45 21.93 3.91
CA ASN A 166 -1.49 21.27 3.02
C ASN A 166 -1.03 22.21 1.89
N THR A 167 -1.97 23.00 1.34
CA THR A 167 -1.63 23.95 0.28
C THR A 167 -0.73 25.08 0.77
N ASP A 168 -0.95 25.59 1.99
CA ASP A 168 -0.14 26.68 2.55
C ASP A 168 1.28 26.17 2.86
N TYR A 169 1.36 24.96 3.44
CA TYR A 169 2.62 24.29 3.72
C TYR A 169 3.42 24.01 2.42
N SER A 170 2.81 23.31 1.46
CA SER A 170 3.48 22.88 0.23
C SER A 170 3.88 24.05 -0.66
N SER A 171 3.01 25.05 -0.84
CA SER A 171 3.32 26.24 -1.63
C SER A 171 4.45 27.07 -1.02
N SER A 172 4.47 27.22 0.32
CA SER A 172 5.52 27.97 1.00
C SER A 172 6.85 27.22 0.96
N MET A 173 6.88 25.91 1.19
CA MET A 173 8.10 25.11 1.05
C MET A 173 8.65 25.17 -0.36
N GLN A 174 7.78 25.03 -1.38
CA GLN A 174 8.16 25.15 -2.78
C GLN A 174 8.76 26.53 -3.09
N GLY A 175 8.15 27.60 -2.58
CA GLY A 175 8.65 28.95 -2.72
C GLY A 175 10.02 29.17 -2.09
N PHE A 176 10.19 28.78 -0.81
CA PHE A 176 11.45 28.93 -0.12
C PHE A 176 12.58 28.08 -0.69
N ILE A 177 12.30 26.83 -1.10
CA ILE A 177 13.31 25.99 -1.78
C ILE A 177 13.76 26.64 -3.07
N SER A 178 12.82 27.19 -3.87
CA SER A 178 13.14 27.88 -5.11
C SER A 178 13.96 29.16 -4.87
N GLU A 179 13.62 29.92 -3.84
CA GLU A 179 14.40 31.12 -3.43
C GLU A 179 15.82 30.73 -3.02
N MET A 180 15.98 29.72 -2.17
CA MET A 180 17.33 29.28 -1.74
C MET A 180 18.16 28.77 -2.92
N LEU A 181 17.56 28.00 -3.83
CA LEU A 181 18.25 27.48 -5.00
C LEU A 181 18.63 28.59 -6.00
N SER A 182 17.76 29.61 -6.18
CA SER A 182 18.08 30.75 -7.05
C SER A 182 19.25 31.56 -6.51
N LYS A 183 19.35 31.75 -5.19
CA LYS A 183 20.49 32.41 -4.55
C LYS A 183 21.78 31.60 -4.70
N ALA A 184 21.72 30.28 -4.47
CA ALA A 184 22.89 29.41 -4.65
C ALA A 184 23.42 29.39 -6.08
N LEU A 185 22.54 29.50 -7.09
CA LEU A 185 22.93 29.67 -8.50
C LEU A 185 23.61 31.01 -8.73
N GLY A 186 23.07 32.12 -8.20
CA GLY A 186 23.64 33.47 -8.34
C GLY A 186 25.01 33.60 -7.68
N ASP A 187 25.24 32.93 -6.55
CA ASP A 187 26.49 32.92 -5.80
C ASP A 187 27.54 31.93 -6.36
N SER A 188 27.28 31.25 -7.45
CA SER A 188 28.13 30.19 -8.02
C SER A 188 28.52 29.09 -7.04
N GLN A 189 27.66 28.82 -6.07
CA GLN A 189 27.90 27.82 -5.01
C GLN A 189 27.48 26.39 -5.41
N LEU A 190 26.89 26.23 -6.59
CA LEU A 190 26.55 24.92 -7.12
C LEU A 190 27.70 24.44 -8.00
N ASP A 191 28.18 23.23 -7.72
CA ASP A 191 29.10 22.45 -8.57
C ASP A 191 28.41 22.07 -9.90
N SER A 192 27.86 23.04 -10.61
CA SER A 192 27.14 22.78 -11.85
C SER A 192 27.94 23.30 -13.04
N SER A 193 28.13 22.45 -14.03
CA SER A 193 28.69 22.78 -15.33
C SER A 193 27.66 23.48 -16.25
N LEU A 194 26.70 24.22 -15.68
CA LEU A 194 25.68 24.92 -16.44
C LEU A 194 26.31 26.11 -17.19
N THR A 195 25.97 26.25 -18.44
CA THR A 195 26.26 27.44 -19.22
C THR A 195 25.43 28.63 -18.70
N GLU A 196 25.82 29.85 -19.06
CA GLU A 196 25.08 31.06 -18.71
C GLU A 196 23.61 30.99 -19.17
N SER A 197 23.37 30.54 -20.39
CA SER A 197 22.00 30.37 -20.94
C SER A 197 21.19 29.32 -20.20
N GLU A 198 21.80 28.20 -19.78
CA GLU A 198 21.12 27.19 -18.99
C GLU A 198 20.78 27.69 -17.57
N SER A 199 21.65 28.48 -16.98
CA SER A 199 21.42 29.14 -15.69
C SER A 199 20.27 30.14 -15.77
N GLU A 200 20.17 30.93 -16.81
CA GLU A 200 19.04 31.85 -17.04
C GLU A 200 17.71 31.11 -17.21
N ILE A 201 17.71 30.02 -17.97
CA ILE A 201 16.52 29.15 -18.13
C ILE A 201 16.09 28.57 -16.76
N LEU A 202 17.05 28.04 -15.99
CA LEU A 202 16.77 27.48 -14.68
C LEU A 202 16.23 28.54 -13.70
N LEU A 203 16.81 29.74 -13.67
CA LEU A 203 16.30 30.85 -12.87
C LEU A 203 14.87 31.25 -13.26
N SER A 204 14.56 31.29 -14.56
CA SER A 204 13.20 31.54 -15.06
C SER A 204 12.22 30.41 -14.61
N MET A 205 12.66 29.16 -14.66
CA MET A 205 11.88 28.03 -14.16
C MET A 205 11.64 28.12 -12.64
N LEU A 206 12.68 28.40 -11.85
CA LEU A 206 12.58 28.56 -10.40
C LEU A 206 11.65 29.70 -10.01
N ARG A 207 11.71 30.83 -10.73
CA ARG A 207 10.80 31.95 -10.50
C ARG A 207 9.34 31.53 -10.64
N ARG A 208 9.01 30.80 -11.70
CA ARG A 208 7.64 30.30 -11.95
C ARG A 208 7.27 29.19 -10.97
N PHE A 209 8.18 28.25 -10.73
CA PHE A 209 7.95 27.11 -9.85
C PHE A 209 7.73 27.55 -8.41
N GLY A 210 8.55 28.50 -7.92
CA GLY A 210 8.47 29.05 -6.57
C GLY A 210 7.48 30.20 -6.39
N ASP A 211 6.87 30.73 -7.47
CA ASP A 211 6.09 31.97 -7.46
C ASP A 211 6.87 33.15 -6.84
N LEU A 212 8.17 33.28 -7.26
CA LEU A 212 9.08 34.31 -6.77
C LEU A 212 8.79 35.66 -7.43
N ASN A 213 9.01 36.75 -6.69
CA ASN A 213 8.94 38.11 -7.22
C ASN A 213 10.12 38.44 -8.16
N GLU A 214 10.22 39.69 -8.58
CA GLU A 214 11.31 40.16 -9.48
C GLU A 214 12.70 40.02 -8.85
N ASP A 215 12.79 40.15 -7.54
CA ASP A 215 14.03 40.02 -6.77
C ASP A 215 14.35 38.56 -6.40
N MET A 216 13.67 37.59 -7.02
CA MET A 216 13.79 36.15 -6.71
C MET A 216 13.49 35.79 -5.26
N LEU A 217 12.63 36.57 -4.59
CA LEU A 217 12.21 36.34 -3.20
C LEU A 217 10.79 35.76 -3.16
N TYR A 218 10.53 34.82 -2.25
CA TYR A 218 9.19 34.31 -1.99
C TYR A 218 8.43 35.25 -1.06
N LYS A 219 7.29 35.76 -1.51
CA LYS A 219 6.40 36.67 -0.78
C LYS A 219 4.96 36.16 -0.73
N GLY A 220 4.78 34.85 -0.75
CA GLY A 220 3.49 34.18 -0.79
C GLY A 220 3.04 33.86 -2.20
N SER A 221 2.12 32.89 -2.30
CA SER A 221 1.62 32.37 -3.58
C SER A 221 0.10 32.35 -3.62
N THR A 222 -0.48 32.69 -4.76
CA THR A 222 -1.92 32.51 -5.01
C THR A 222 -2.33 31.03 -5.08
N ARG A 223 -1.37 30.12 -5.26
CA ARG A 223 -1.59 28.66 -5.21
C ARG A 223 -2.01 28.20 -3.81
N ALA A 224 -1.65 28.95 -2.78
CA ALA A 224 -2.13 28.73 -1.42
C ALA A 224 -3.58 29.19 -1.21
N GLY A 225 -4.18 29.84 -2.19
CA GLY A 225 -5.46 30.56 -2.10
C GLY A 225 -5.29 31.98 -1.59
N TYR A 226 -6.40 32.64 -1.38
CA TYR A 226 -6.46 34.02 -0.89
C TYR A 226 -6.88 34.06 0.58
N GLY A 227 -6.40 35.04 1.30
CA GLY A 227 -6.83 35.38 2.65
C GLY A 227 -8.21 36.07 2.63
N SER A 228 -8.45 36.87 1.58
CA SER A 228 -9.75 37.50 1.32
C SER A 228 -9.92 37.75 -0.18
N GLY A 229 -11.15 37.82 -0.67
CA GLY A 229 -11.46 37.99 -2.09
C GLY A 229 -11.08 36.77 -2.95
N GLY A 230 -10.73 37.00 -4.19
CA GLY A 230 -10.19 35.99 -5.11
C GLY A 230 -11.17 35.45 -6.15
N PHE A 231 -12.47 35.74 -6.04
CA PHE A 231 -13.46 35.41 -7.05
C PHE A 231 -14.07 36.68 -7.68
N LEU A 232 -15.00 37.29 -7.00
CA LEU A 232 -15.65 38.53 -7.48
C LEU A 232 -14.73 39.73 -7.22
N ASP A 233 -14.17 39.81 -6.02
CA ASP A 233 -13.31 40.92 -5.60
C ASP A 233 -11.82 40.55 -5.77
N HIS A 234 -10.96 41.56 -5.79
CA HIS A 234 -9.50 41.34 -5.83
C HIS A 234 -9.05 40.50 -4.62
N GLY A 235 -8.31 39.44 -4.92
CA GLY A 235 -7.77 38.54 -3.89
C GLY A 235 -6.53 39.09 -3.20
N THR A 236 -6.50 38.99 -1.86
CA THR A 236 -5.29 39.28 -1.07
C THR A 236 -4.56 37.98 -0.79
N LYS A 237 -3.27 37.90 -1.12
CA LYS A 237 -2.46 36.70 -0.77
C LYS A 237 -2.51 36.49 0.75
N LYS A 238 -2.46 35.22 1.15
CA LYS A 238 -2.34 34.84 2.56
C LYS A 238 -0.96 35.23 3.10
N ASP A 239 -0.86 35.44 4.41
CA ASP A 239 0.40 35.54 5.10
C ASP A 239 1.24 34.27 4.94
N VAL A 240 2.54 34.44 4.75
CA VAL A 240 3.48 33.32 4.58
C VAL A 240 3.87 32.75 5.92
N VAL A 241 3.72 31.46 6.10
CA VAL A 241 4.29 30.77 7.26
C VAL A 241 5.82 30.80 7.14
N ALA A 242 6.51 31.27 8.18
CA ALA A 242 7.97 31.43 8.13
C ALA A 242 8.68 30.09 7.88
N LEU A 243 9.71 30.09 7.03
CA LEU A 243 10.48 28.87 6.71
C LEU A 243 10.96 28.13 7.95
N ARG A 244 11.49 28.86 8.95
CA ARG A 244 11.96 28.25 10.21
C ARG A 244 10.87 27.51 10.97
N ASP A 245 9.62 27.92 10.80
CA ASP A 245 8.48 27.30 11.43
C ASP A 245 8.03 26.05 10.65
N LEU A 246 7.99 26.14 9.32
CA LEU A 246 7.71 24.99 8.44
C LEU A 246 8.72 23.86 8.62
N LEU A 247 10.01 24.19 8.78
CA LEU A 247 11.08 23.20 8.99
C LEU A 247 11.00 22.46 10.33
N LYS A 248 10.19 22.91 11.28
CA LYS A 248 9.92 22.18 12.53
C LYS A 248 8.97 20.99 12.31
N ALA A 249 8.20 20.98 11.23
CA ALA A 249 7.27 19.90 10.93
C ALA A 249 8.02 18.61 10.56
N ARG A 250 8.02 17.63 11.45
CA ARG A 250 8.69 16.33 11.23
C ARG A 250 8.07 15.54 10.09
N ASN A 251 6.76 15.73 9.83
CA ASN A 251 6.04 15.10 8.72
C ASN A 251 6.17 15.88 7.40
N GLY A 252 6.93 16.97 7.38
CA GLY A 252 7.06 17.84 6.21
C GLY A 252 7.53 17.13 4.96
N GLY A 253 8.46 16.19 5.08
CA GLY A 253 8.91 15.35 3.97
C GLY A 253 7.76 14.51 3.38
N SER A 254 6.94 13.90 4.23
CA SER A 254 5.78 13.12 3.78
C SER A 254 4.75 13.98 3.03
N VAL A 255 4.48 15.19 3.52
CA VAL A 255 3.58 16.14 2.84
C VAL A 255 4.09 16.50 1.46
N MET A 256 5.38 16.81 1.34
CA MET A 256 5.99 17.21 0.07
C MET A 256 6.05 16.04 -0.93
N VAL A 257 6.31 14.83 -0.45
CA VAL A 257 6.44 13.63 -1.30
C VAL A 257 5.09 13.14 -1.79
N THR A 258 4.04 13.13 -0.95
CA THR A 258 2.70 12.67 -1.37
C THR A 258 2.09 13.53 -2.45
N THR A 259 2.48 14.79 -2.57
CA THR A 259 2.00 15.69 -3.64
C THR A 259 2.69 15.44 -4.99
N GLN A 260 3.81 14.72 -5.00
CA GLN A 260 4.66 14.51 -6.18
C GLN A 260 5.02 13.04 -6.39
N GLU A 261 4.41 12.13 -5.63
CA GLU A 261 4.78 10.73 -5.69
C GLU A 261 4.69 10.14 -7.08
N GLY A 262 5.73 9.38 -7.38
CA GLY A 262 5.83 8.55 -8.55
C GLY A 262 4.72 7.51 -8.65
N THR A 263 4.83 6.67 -9.60
CA THR A 263 3.83 5.74 -10.13
C THR A 263 3.07 4.88 -9.11
N GLY A 264 3.60 4.67 -7.88
CA GLY A 264 2.96 3.85 -6.85
C GLY A 264 1.82 4.54 -6.07
N SER A 265 1.79 5.87 -6.04
CA SER A 265 0.78 6.67 -5.29
C SER A 265 0.32 7.90 -6.08
N GLY A 266 0.84 8.09 -7.29
CA GLY A 266 0.47 9.18 -8.18
C GLY A 266 -0.93 9.04 -8.77
N PRO A 267 -1.45 10.08 -9.39
CA PRO A 267 -2.76 10.05 -10.02
C PRO A 267 -2.75 9.10 -11.24
N LEU A 268 -3.75 8.36 -11.51
CA LEU A 268 -5.06 8.27 -10.85
C LEU A 268 -5.08 7.12 -9.87
N LEU A 269 -5.70 7.34 -8.72
CA LEU A 269 -5.98 6.30 -7.73
C LEU A 269 -7.46 5.91 -7.77
N MET A 270 -7.75 4.64 -7.54
CA MET A 270 -9.09 4.08 -7.54
C MET A 270 -9.33 3.23 -6.30
N GLN A 271 -10.58 2.96 -6.01
CA GLN A 271 -11.05 1.99 -5.02
C GLN A 271 -12.36 1.36 -5.51
N PRO A 272 -12.67 0.11 -5.09
CA PRO A 272 -13.99 -0.46 -5.34
C PRO A 272 -15.09 0.30 -4.57
N VAL A 273 -16.25 0.43 -5.19
CA VAL A 273 -17.46 0.90 -4.52
C VAL A 273 -17.82 -0.08 -3.40
N GLY A 274 -17.96 0.42 -2.17
CA GLY A 274 -18.28 -0.38 -0.99
C GLY A 274 -17.09 -1.08 -0.33
N GLY A 275 -15.83 -0.78 -0.73
CA GLY A 275 -14.60 -1.20 -0.05
C GLY A 275 -13.75 -2.21 -0.82
N MET A 276 -12.49 -2.31 -0.41
CA MET A 276 -11.47 -3.09 -1.12
C MET A 276 -11.73 -4.59 -1.13
N ASP A 277 -12.43 -5.12 -0.14
CA ASP A 277 -12.79 -6.54 -0.06
C ASP A 277 -13.80 -6.99 -1.13
N ARG A 278 -14.41 -6.04 -1.87
CA ARG A 278 -15.27 -6.37 -3.02
C ARG A 278 -14.54 -7.20 -4.08
N ILE A 279 -13.25 -6.93 -4.28
CA ILE A 279 -12.40 -7.73 -5.19
C ILE A 279 -12.30 -9.17 -4.67
N ILE A 280 -12.06 -9.33 -3.38
CA ILE A 280 -11.94 -10.64 -2.73
C ILE A 280 -13.24 -11.43 -2.83
N TYR A 281 -14.37 -10.81 -2.49
CA TYR A 281 -15.67 -11.47 -2.58
C TYR A 281 -16.09 -11.78 -4.01
N ALA A 282 -15.67 -10.98 -5.00
CA ALA A 282 -15.90 -11.27 -6.40
C ALA A 282 -15.22 -12.58 -6.84
N PHE A 283 -13.97 -12.82 -6.41
CA PHE A 283 -13.31 -14.12 -6.59
C PHE A 283 -13.96 -15.22 -5.76
N ALA A 284 -14.08 -15.00 -4.45
CA ALA A 284 -14.50 -16.03 -3.50
C ALA A 284 -15.92 -16.56 -3.79
N ASN A 285 -16.83 -15.71 -4.25
CA ASN A 285 -18.18 -16.15 -4.63
C ASN A 285 -18.17 -17.07 -5.85
N ARG A 286 -17.27 -16.87 -6.82
CA ARG A 286 -17.11 -17.72 -7.99
C ARG A 286 -16.36 -19.02 -7.69
N LEU A 287 -15.58 -19.03 -6.60
CA LEU A 287 -14.76 -20.16 -6.14
C LEU A 287 -15.32 -20.84 -4.88
N ARG A 288 -16.52 -20.46 -4.44
CA ARG A 288 -17.03 -20.79 -3.10
C ARG A 288 -17.00 -22.29 -2.75
N ASP A 289 -17.31 -23.16 -3.70
CA ASP A 289 -17.36 -24.61 -3.49
C ASP A 289 -15.97 -25.26 -3.39
N ARG A 290 -14.91 -24.46 -3.61
CA ARG A 290 -13.50 -24.87 -3.52
C ARG A 290 -12.82 -24.38 -2.24
N ILE A 291 -13.48 -23.51 -1.44
CA ILE A 291 -12.91 -22.91 -0.24
C ILE A 291 -13.43 -23.62 1.01
N LYS A 292 -12.51 -24.14 1.79
CA LYS A 292 -12.79 -24.60 3.16
C LYS A 292 -12.36 -23.51 4.14
N PHE A 293 -13.33 -22.89 4.81
CA PHE A 293 -13.09 -21.90 5.87
C PHE A 293 -12.89 -22.58 7.22
N ARG A 294 -12.23 -21.92 8.17
CA ARG A 294 -11.86 -22.45 9.49
C ARG A 294 -11.09 -23.74 9.37
N ALA A 295 -10.19 -23.78 8.42
CA ALA A 295 -9.35 -24.92 8.08
C ALA A 295 -7.86 -24.54 8.23
N PRO A 296 -7.37 -24.25 9.45
CA PRO A 296 -5.97 -23.93 9.67
C PRO A 296 -5.08 -25.12 9.29
N VAL A 297 -4.06 -24.85 8.50
CA VAL A 297 -3.04 -25.83 8.11
C VAL A 297 -2.15 -26.12 9.31
N THR A 298 -1.94 -27.41 9.60
CA THR A 298 -1.14 -27.90 10.73
C THR A 298 0.15 -28.60 10.31
N GLU A 299 0.27 -29.06 9.05
CA GLU A 299 1.49 -29.67 8.52
C GLU A 299 1.52 -29.57 7.00
N VAL A 300 2.72 -29.46 6.40
CA VAL A 300 2.94 -29.50 4.95
C VAL A 300 4.11 -30.42 4.63
N MET A 301 3.84 -31.51 3.92
CA MET A 301 4.85 -32.49 3.50
C MET A 301 4.95 -32.56 1.98
N VAL A 302 6.08 -32.15 1.43
CA VAL A 302 6.38 -32.20 0.00
C VAL A 302 7.03 -33.53 -0.34
N LYS A 303 6.47 -34.23 -1.33
CA LYS A 303 6.96 -35.54 -1.81
C LYS A 303 7.37 -35.43 -3.28
N ASP A 304 7.97 -36.48 -3.81
CA ASP A 304 8.40 -36.53 -5.22
C ASP A 304 7.20 -36.52 -6.17
N ASP A 305 6.10 -37.11 -5.77
CA ASP A 305 4.86 -37.29 -6.56
C ASP A 305 3.73 -36.30 -6.20
N GLY A 306 3.90 -35.47 -5.16
CA GLY A 306 2.85 -34.53 -4.75
C GLY A 306 3.11 -33.82 -3.43
N VAL A 307 2.04 -33.31 -2.83
CA VAL A 307 2.07 -32.63 -1.53
C VAL A 307 0.94 -33.14 -0.65
N GLU A 308 1.23 -33.43 0.60
CA GLU A 308 0.25 -33.74 1.64
C GLU A 308 0.15 -32.55 2.60
N VAL A 309 -1.07 -32.05 2.81
CA VAL A 309 -1.36 -30.93 3.70
C VAL A 309 -2.32 -31.38 4.76
N ALA A 310 -1.87 -31.43 6.02
CA ALA A 310 -2.75 -31.63 7.16
C ALA A 310 -3.38 -30.30 7.60
N TYR A 311 -4.65 -30.34 7.94
CA TYR A 311 -5.41 -29.18 8.42
C TYR A 311 -6.48 -29.62 9.42
N GLU A 312 -6.93 -28.71 10.26
CA GLU A 312 -8.04 -28.95 11.16
C GLU A 312 -9.36 -28.50 10.52
N GLN A 313 -10.38 -29.34 10.63
CA GLN A 313 -11.75 -29.01 10.21
C GLN A 313 -12.72 -29.51 11.28
N ASN A 314 -13.45 -28.59 11.92
CA ASN A 314 -14.41 -28.93 13.00
C ASN A 314 -13.82 -29.80 14.14
N GLY A 315 -12.57 -29.56 14.51
CA GLY A 315 -11.85 -30.29 15.56
C GLY A 315 -11.29 -31.66 15.14
N VAL A 316 -11.32 -31.97 13.83
CA VAL A 316 -10.76 -33.20 13.26
C VAL A 316 -9.61 -32.83 12.34
N THR A 317 -8.49 -33.54 12.45
CA THR A 317 -7.39 -33.42 11.50
C THR A 317 -7.71 -34.20 10.22
N GLU A 318 -7.73 -33.48 9.09
CA GLU A 318 -7.88 -34.04 7.75
C GLU A 318 -6.57 -33.86 6.98
N VAL A 319 -6.35 -34.70 5.96
CA VAL A 319 -5.18 -34.60 5.04
C VAL A 319 -5.68 -34.39 3.61
N LEU A 320 -5.26 -33.29 3.00
CA LEU A 320 -5.46 -33.01 1.59
C LEU A 320 -4.22 -33.47 0.80
N LYS A 321 -4.43 -34.37 -0.16
CA LYS A 321 -3.39 -34.81 -1.11
C LYS A 321 -3.60 -34.10 -2.44
N ALA A 322 -2.53 -33.54 -2.98
CA ALA A 322 -2.53 -32.79 -4.23
C ALA A 322 -1.23 -32.99 -5.00
N ASP A 323 -1.26 -32.80 -6.32
CA ASP A 323 -0.06 -32.84 -7.17
C ASP A 323 0.84 -31.63 -6.94
N TYR A 324 0.23 -30.48 -6.63
CA TYR A 324 0.92 -29.20 -6.41
C TYR A 324 0.30 -28.43 -5.25
N CYS A 325 1.11 -27.55 -4.65
CA CYS A 325 0.67 -26.68 -3.55
C CYS A 325 1.10 -25.23 -3.79
N PHE A 326 0.16 -24.28 -3.69
CA PHE A 326 0.45 -22.85 -3.69
C PHE A 326 0.20 -22.29 -2.30
N ASN A 327 1.24 -21.79 -1.67
CA ASN A 327 1.24 -21.37 -0.27
C ASN A 327 1.23 -19.84 -0.16
N CYS A 328 0.13 -19.28 0.36
CA CYS A 328 -0.07 -17.86 0.64
C CYS A 328 -0.01 -17.56 2.15
N ILE A 329 0.33 -18.54 2.99
CA ILE A 329 0.48 -18.34 4.42
C ILE A 329 1.65 -17.36 4.66
N PRO A 330 1.50 -16.37 5.57
CA PRO A 330 2.61 -15.49 5.93
C PRO A 330 3.86 -16.28 6.35
N SER A 331 5.03 -15.94 5.79
CA SER A 331 6.29 -16.69 5.96
C SER A 331 6.62 -17.00 7.42
N HIS A 332 6.44 -16.03 8.32
CA HIS A 332 6.71 -16.18 9.76
C HIS A 332 5.71 -17.13 10.48
N LEU A 333 4.53 -17.34 9.93
CA LEU A 333 3.60 -18.36 10.41
C LEU A 333 3.93 -19.72 9.80
N MET A 334 4.28 -19.74 8.51
CA MET A 334 4.68 -20.97 7.82
C MET A 334 5.92 -21.61 8.45
N SER A 335 6.88 -20.82 8.91
CA SER A 335 8.07 -21.33 9.61
C SER A 335 7.74 -22.05 10.93
N GLY A 336 6.59 -21.77 11.53
CA GLY A 336 6.10 -22.45 12.74
C GLY A 336 5.21 -23.68 12.47
N ILE A 337 4.88 -23.94 11.20
CA ILE A 337 4.09 -25.12 10.79
C ILE A 337 5.05 -26.27 10.45
N PRO A 338 4.89 -27.47 11.02
CA PRO A 338 5.66 -28.66 10.68
C PRO A 338 5.74 -28.88 9.17
N ASN A 339 6.95 -29.07 8.65
CA ASN A 339 7.21 -29.27 7.23
C ASN A 339 8.55 -29.94 6.98
N ASN A 340 8.80 -30.42 5.77
CA ASN A 340 10.06 -31.02 5.34
C ASN A 340 10.82 -30.17 4.31
N PHE A 341 10.69 -28.84 4.41
CA PHE A 341 11.41 -27.93 3.51
C PHE A 341 12.93 -28.01 3.69
N PRO A 342 13.71 -27.77 2.64
CA PRO A 342 15.16 -27.64 2.75
C PRO A 342 15.57 -26.56 3.77
N THR A 343 16.75 -26.74 4.36
CA THR A 343 17.25 -25.84 5.42
C THR A 343 17.38 -24.40 4.94
N ASP A 344 17.93 -24.18 3.75
CA ASP A 344 18.09 -22.87 3.13
C ASP A 344 16.73 -22.18 2.86
N TYR A 345 15.73 -22.95 2.44
CA TYR A 345 14.37 -22.46 2.25
C TYR A 345 13.73 -22.03 3.58
N SER A 346 13.92 -22.83 4.64
CA SER A 346 13.44 -22.54 5.99
C SER A 346 14.15 -21.31 6.58
N GLU A 347 15.45 -21.14 6.35
CA GLU A 347 16.19 -19.93 6.72
C GLU A 347 15.64 -18.69 5.99
N ALA A 348 15.35 -18.79 4.70
CA ALA A 348 14.78 -17.71 3.91
C ALA A 348 13.38 -17.32 4.37
N LEU A 349 12.51 -18.28 4.74
CA LEU A 349 11.20 -18.00 5.35
C LEU A 349 11.31 -17.19 6.64
N ASN A 350 12.28 -17.54 7.50
CA ASN A 350 12.53 -16.87 8.77
C ASN A 350 13.17 -15.49 8.62
N TYR A 351 13.84 -15.24 7.49
CA TYR A 351 14.52 -13.98 7.23
C TYR A 351 13.55 -12.81 7.02
N ILE A 352 12.38 -13.08 6.44
CA ILE A 352 11.39 -12.04 6.13
C ILE A 352 10.75 -11.51 7.41
N ARG A 353 11.04 -10.26 7.74
CA ARG A 353 10.39 -9.57 8.87
C ARG A 353 8.99 -9.11 8.48
N ARG A 354 8.13 -8.91 9.49
CA ARG A 354 6.78 -8.33 9.30
C ARG A 354 6.68 -6.96 9.93
N GLY A 355 6.13 -6.04 9.15
CA GLY A 355 5.80 -4.71 9.63
C GLY A 355 4.62 -4.74 10.60
N ARG A 356 4.65 -3.83 11.56
CA ARG A 356 3.54 -3.57 12.47
C ARG A 356 2.76 -2.40 11.89
N ALA A 357 1.50 -2.60 11.55
CA ALA A 357 0.62 -1.54 11.11
C ALA A 357 -0.59 -1.48 12.04
N TYR A 358 -0.97 -0.27 12.38
CA TYR A 358 -2.15 0.04 13.16
C TYR A 358 -3.05 0.97 12.35
N LYS A 359 -4.34 0.72 12.37
CA LYS A 359 -5.36 1.62 11.86
C LYS A 359 -6.50 1.74 12.85
N ALA A 360 -7.13 2.90 12.87
CA ALA A 360 -8.35 3.14 13.62
C ALA A 360 -9.31 3.99 12.78
N ALA A 361 -10.60 3.79 12.99
CA ALA A 361 -11.63 4.57 12.32
C ALA A 361 -12.82 4.76 13.24
N PHE A 362 -13.63 5.78 13.01
CA PHE A 362 -14.93 5.95 13.66
C PHE A 362 -15.99 6.39 12.66
N GLN A 363 -17.21 6.04 12.91
CA GLN A 363 -18.35 6.68 12.28
C GLN A 363 -18.47 8.11 12.81
N ALA A 364 -18.57 9.10 11.93
CA ALA A 364 -18.82 10.46 12.32
C ALA A 364 -20.34 10.75 12.32
N LYS A 365 -20.83 11.46 13.34
CA LYS A 365 -22.24 11.89 13.43
C LYS A 365 -22.67 12.74 12.24
N GLU A 366 -21.76 13.52 11.69
CA GLU A 366 -21.90 14.27 10.44
C GLU A 366 -20.54 14.36 9.71
N ARG A 367 -20.57 14.74 8.47
CA ARG A 367 -19.36 14.96 7.66
C ARG A 367 -18.76 16.34 7.96
N PHE A 368 -18.27 16.53 9.19
CA PHE A 368 -17.78 17.81 9.71
C PHE A 368 -16.59 18.38 8.90
N TRP A 369 -15.77 17.54 8.29
CA TRP A 369 -14.64 17.94 7.45
C TRP A 369 -15.07 18.65 6.16
N GLU A 370 -16.27 18.40 5.66
CA GLU A 370 -16.81 19.10 4.49
C GLU A 370 -17.07 20.58 4.78
N LYS A 371 -17.39 20.95 6.03
CA LYS A 371 -17.47 22.35 6.49
C LYS A 371 -16.12 23.07 6.41
N GLU A 372 -15.02 22.31 6.37
CA GLU A 372 -13.67 22.80 6.20
C GLU A 372 -13.16 22.69 4.75
N ASN A 373 -14.05 22.41 3.80
CA ASN A 373 -13.76 22.17 2.38
C ASN A 373 -12.84 20.98 2.11
N ILE A 374 -12.87 19.94 2.95
CA ILE A 374 -12.11 18.70 2.75
C ILE A 374 -13.05 17.66 2.13
N TYR A 375 -12.68 17.13 0.96
CA TYR A 375 -13.46 16.14 0.19
C TYR A 375 -12.57 14.93 -0.18
N GLY A 376 -12.07 14.24 0.83
CA GLY A 376 -11.07 13.18 0.71
C GLY A 376 -9.67 13.69 1.08
N GLY A 377 -8.66 12.83 0.89
CA GLY A 377 -7.26 13.15 1.17
C GLY A 377 -6.82 12.89 2.61
N ILE A 378 -5.61 13.28 2.89
CA ILE A 378 -4.87 12.96 4.11
C ILE A 378 -4.50 14.23 4.87
N THR A 379 -4.83 14.27 6.15
CA THR A 379 -4.23 15.15 7.13
C THR A 379 -3.05 14.45 7.77
N TRP A 380 -1.90 15.12 7.81
CA TRP A 380 -0.66 14.61 8.40
C TRP A 380 -0.49 15.14 9.81
N VAL A 381 -0.28 14.24 10.78
CA VAL A 381 -0.17 14.57 12.20
C VAL A 381 1.14 14.03 12.76
N ASN A 382 1.97 14.87 13.36
CA ASN A 382 3.18 14.44 14.07
C ASN A 382 2.83 13.96 15.48
N ALA A 383 2.14 12.83 15.54
CA ALA A 383 1.73 12.12 16.73
C ALA A 383 1.60 10.62 16.41
N PRO A 384 1.38 9.74 17.40
CA PRO A 384 1.24 8.31 17.16
C PRO A 384 0.18 7.93 16.12
N ILE A 385 -0.88 8.71 15.95
CA ILE A 385 -1.90 8.49 14.93
C ILE A 385 -1.39 8.67 13.49
N GLN A 386 -0.36 9.47 13.27
CA GLN A 386 0.33 9.84 12.02
C GLN A 386 -0.56 10.47 10.94
N GLN A 387 -1.73 9.91 10.67
CA GLN A 387 -2.58 10.31 9.55
C GLN A 387 -4.05 10.23 9.92
N ILE A 388 -4.83 11.20 9.39
CA ILE A 388 -6.28 11.16 9.37
C ILE A 388 -6.71 11.18 7.90
N TRP A 389 -7.56 10.22 7.46
CA TRP A 389 -8.05 10.16 6.09
C TRP A 389 -9.54 10.40 6.03
N TYR A 390 -9.97 11.19 5.07
CA TYR A 390 -11.36 11.51 4.87
C TYR A 390 -11.93 10.70 3.70
N PRO A 391 -13.17 10.17 3.80
CA PRO A 391 -13.76 9.39 2.73
C PRO A 391 -14.04 10.29 1.50
N PRO A 392 -13.53 9.90 0.30
CA PRO A 392 -13.76 10.68 -0.93
C PRO A 392 -15.07 10.36 -1.63
N HIS A 393 -15.85 9.43 -1.07
CA HIS A 393 -17.14 8.99 -1.61
C HIS A 393 -18.31 9.50 -0.77
N ASN A 394 -19.54 9.38 -1.31
CA ASN A 394 -20.77 9.82 -0.67
C ASN A 394 -20.72 11.28 -0.21
N ILE A 395 -20.18 12.17 -1.06
CA ILE A 395 -20.09 13.62 -0.81
C ILE A 395 -21.50 14.17 -0.52
N HIS A 396 -21.61 15.07 0.47
CA HIS A 396 -22.87 15.59 1.00
C HIS A 396 -23.81 14.55 1.65
N GLY A 397 -23.34 13.33 1.87
CA GLY A 397 -24.03 12.36 2.71
C GLY A 397 -24.13 12.82 4.16
N LYS A 398 -25.09 12.27 4.91
CA LYS A 398 -25.30 12.68 6.30
C LYS A 398 -24.13 12.31 7.21
N LYS A 399 -23.62 11.09 7.08
CA LYS A 399 -22.54 10.52 7.88
C LYS A 399 -21.39 10.06 6.99
N GLY A 400 -20.26 9.71 7.60
CA GLY A 400 -19.11 9.11 6.94
C GLY A 400 -18.21 8.41 7.94
N VAL A 401 -17.27 7.63 7.43
CA VAL A 401 -16.25 6.97 8.26
C VAL A 401 -14.93 7.68 8.06
N VAL A 402 -14.36 8.21 9.15
CA VAL A 402 -13.01 8.78 9.16
C VAL A 402 -12.02 7.72 9.56
N LEU A 403 -10.99 7.50 8.75
CA LEU A 403 -9.80 6.78 9.20
C LEU A 403 -9.03 7.74 10.10
N ALA A 404 -9.04 7.46 11.39
CA ALA A 404 -8.61 8.36 12.45
C ALA A 404 -7.15 8.15 12.87
N ALA A 405 -6.56 7.04 12.47
CA ALA A 405 -5.15 6.74 12.62
C ALA A 405 -4.66 5.76 11.54
N TYR A 406 -3.49 6.01 11.00
CA TYR A 406 -2.74 5.05 10.20
C TYR A 406 -1.26 5.15 10.55
N ASN A 407 -0.80 4.19 11.34
CA ASN A 407 0.56 4.15 11.86
C ASN A 407 1.29 2.90 11.38
N PHE A 408 2.44 3.08 10.74
CA PHE A 408 3.29 2.00 10.24
C PHE A 408 4.28 1.46 11.26
N GLY A 409 4.55 2.19 12.33
CA GLY A 409 5.43 1.79 13.42
C GLY A 409 4.74 0.94 14.50
N GLY A 410 3.44 1.12 14.69
CA GLY A 410 2.46 0.34 15.45
C GLY A 410 2.79 -0.13 16.87
N ALA A 411 4.05 -0.01 17.31
CA ALA A 411 4.52 -0.66 18.53
C ALA A 411 3.78 -0.20 19.78
N ASN A 412 3.47 1.09 19.87
CA ASN A 412 2.85 1.67 21.07
C ASN A 412 1.40 1.20 21.26
N TYR A 413 0.67 0.93 20.18
CA TYR A 413 -0.73 0.49 20.25
C TYR A 413 -0.91 -0.99 20.59
N THR A 414 0.16 -1.78 20.64
CA THR A 414 0.10 -3.20 20.98
C THR A 414 -0.23 -3.42 22.46
N GLU A 415 0.36 -2.57 23.32
CA GLU A 415 0.29 -2.68 24.78
C GLU A 415 -0.87 -1.86 25.37
N MET A 416 -1.50 -1.01 24.55
CA MET A 416 -2.61 -0.17 24.99
C MET A 416 -3.91 -0.95 25.05
N SER A 417 -4.72 -0.66 26.07
CA SER A 417 -6.12 -1.07 26.12
C SER A 417 -6.92 -0.46 24.97
N GLN A 418 -8.13 -0.97 24.72
CA GLN A 418 -9.01 -0.38 23.69
C GLN A 418 -9.39 1.06 24.05
N GLU A 419 -9.64 1.32 25.31
CA GLU A 419 -9.98 2.65 25.84
C GLU A 419 -8.84 3.63 25.63
N ASP A 420 -7.60 3.23 25.94
CA ASP A 420 -6.41 4.06 25.75
C ASP A 420 -6.15 4.36 24.27
N ARG A 421 -6.37 3.38 23.39
CA ARG A 421 -6.27 3.58 21.93
C ARG A 421 -7.27 4.63 21.44
N ILE A 422 -8.51 4.55 21.92
CA ILE A 422 -9.57 5.51 21.58
C ILE A 422 -9.25 6.90 22.11
N GLU A 423 -8.79 6.99 23.36
CA GLU A 423 -8.45 8.28 23.97
C GLU A 423 -7.27 8.96 23.24
N ASP A 424 -6.22 8.21 22.88
CA ASP A 424 -5.10 8.73 22.10
C ASP A 424 -5.55 9.26 20.72
N LEU A 425 -6.45 8.54 20.07
CA LEU A 425 -7.04 8.93 18.80
C LEU A 425 -7.82 10.23 18.90
N LEU A 426 -8.66 10.37 19.91
CA LEU A 426 -9.48 11.58 20.14
C LEU A 426 -8.61 12.77 20.51
N LYS A 427 -7.68 12.60 21.44
CA LYS A 427 -6.74 13.62 21.89
C LYS A 427 -5.94 14.25 20.75
N HIS A 428 -5.44 13.42 19.84
CA HIS A 428 -4.66 13.92 18.71
C HIS A 428 -5.52 14.45 17.57
N GLY A 429 -6.72 13.91 17.38
CA GLY A 429 -7.68 14.42 16.42
C GLY A 429 -8.20 15.83 16.77
N GLU A 430 -8.42 16.13 18.06
CA GLU A 430 -8.83 17.44 18.55
C GLU A 430 -7.82 18.56 18.27
N LYS A 431 -6.52 18.23 18.10
CA LYS A 431 -5.50 19.20 17.67
C LYS A 431 -5.70 19.69 16.24
N VAL A 432 -6.41 18.92 15.41
CA VAL A 432 -6.71 19.24 14.01
C VAL A 432 -8.11 19.84 13.90
N HIS A 433 -9.08 19.15 14.48
CA HIS A 433 -10.50 19.51 14.42
C HIS A 433 -11.04 19.69 15.85
N PRO A 434 -11.35 20.90 16.29
CA PRO A 434 -11.76 21.15 17.68
C PRO A 434 -13.00 20.36 18.14
N ASN A 435 -13.89 19.99 17.21
CA ASN A 435 -15.09 19.20 17.47
C ASN A 435 -14.91 17.69 17.25
N TYR A 436 -13.68 17.21 17.08
CA TYR A 436 -13.38 15.82 16.69
C TYR A 436 -13.99 14.80 17.67
N ARG A 437 -13.78 14.98 18.96
CA ARG A 437 -14.33 14.12 20.02
C ARG A 437 -15.86 14.08 20.02
N GLU A 438 -16.49 15.24 19.82
CA GLU A 438 -17.94 15.36 19.77
C GLU A 438 -18.52 14.59 18.57
N MET A 439 -17.83 14.64 17.42
CA MET A 439 -18.28 14.03 16.17
C MET A 439 -18.00 12.52 16.10
N ALA A 440 -17.02 12.01 16.85
CA ALA A 440 -16.65 10.60 16.83
C ALA A 440 -17.68 9.73 17.54
N GLU A 441 -18.16 8.69 16.86
CA GLU A 441 -19.00 7.65 17.46
C GLU A 441 -18.55 6.25 17.00
N LYS A 442 -18.75 5.25 17.85
CA LYS A 442 -18.50 3.82 17.55
C LYS A 442 -17.11 3.56 16.95
N PRO A 443 -16.02 3.91 17.63
CA PRO A 443 -14.66 3.71 17.12
C PRO A 443 -14.34 2.22 16.94
N MET A 444 -13.54 1.92 15.91
CA MET A 444 -12.99 0.60 15.63
C MET A 444 -11.48 0.71 15.46
N THR A 445 -10.73 -0.24 16.00
CA THR A 445 -9.27 -0.27 15.91
C THR A 445 -8.77 -1.60 15.39
N ILE A 446 -7.62 -1.60 14.70
CA ILE A 446 -6.98 -2.81 14.22
C ILE A 446 -5.46 -2.70 14.33
N ALA A 447 -4.86 -3.60 15.12
CA ALA A 447 -3.42 -3.81 15.19
C ALA A 447 -3.06 -5.09 14.42
N TRP A 448 -2.58 -4.94 13.19
CA TRP A 448 -2.35 -6.07 12.27
C TRP A 448 -1.41 -7.15 12.82
N HIS A 449 -0.48 -6.79 13.69
CA HIS A 449 0.45 -7.73 14.32
C HIS A 449 -0.18 -8.52 15.50
N ARG A 450 -1.44 -8.22 15.84
CA ARG A 450 -2.26 -9.00 16.79
C ARG A 450 -3.46 -9.69 16.12
N MET A 451 -3.65 -9.50 14.82
CA MET A 451 -4.72 -10.20 14.10
C MET A 451 -4.44 -11.68 14.01
N ASN A 452 -5.42 -12.51 14.45
CA ASN A 452 -5.34 -13.95 14.31
C ASN A 452 -5.04 -14.37 12.87
N HIS A 453 -4.21 -15.38 12.67
CA HIS A 453 -3.76 -15.93 11.40
C HIS A 453 -2.98 -14.95 10.50
N MET A 454 -2.62 -13.77 11.04
CA MET A 454 -1.82 -12.77 10.29
C MET A 454 -0.55 -12.38 11.04
N LEU A 455 -0.63 -12.06 12.33
CA LEU A 455 0.45 -11.65 13.24
C LEU A 455 1.47 -10.70 12.61
N GLY A 456 1.02 -9.83 11.71
CA GLY A 456 1.83 -8.86 10.99
C GLY A 456 1.14 -8.28 9.77
N CYS A 457 1.68 -7.22 9.22
CA CYS A 457 1.18 -6.57 8.01
C CYS A 457 2.08 -6.89 6.81
N ALA A 458 2.74 -5.87 6.25
CA ALA A 458 3.59 -6.03 5.09
C ALA A 458 4.86 -6.85 5.40
N PRO A 459 5.27 -7.75 4.52
CA PRO A 459 6.60 -8.33 4.58
C PRO A 459 7.65 -7.24 4.37
N ARG A 460 8.75 -7.34 5.08
CA ARG A 460 9.89 -6.42 4.95
C ARG A 460 11.15 -7.22 4.71
N TRP A 461 11.66 -7.07 3.51
CA TRP A 461 13.03 -7.42 3.21
C TRP A 461 13.92 -6.33 3.81
N ALA A 462 15.00 -6.70 4.48
CA ALA A 462 15.96 -5.72 4.94
C ALA A 462 16.64 -5.13 3.69
N ARG A 463 16.54 -3.82 3.51
CA ARG A 463 17.21 -3.11 2.44
C ARG A 463 18.12 -2.09 3.07
N ASP A 464 19.38 -2.17 2.80
CA ASP A 464 20.30 -1.08 3.09
C ASP A 464 20.07 0.07 2.10
N ARG A 465 20.50 1.27 2.43
CA ARG A 465 20.35 2.45 1.57
C ARG A 465 21.02 2.27 0.20
N GLY A 466 21.85 1.25 0.01
CA GLY A 466 22.53 0.90 -1.24
C GLY A 466 21.86 -0.19 -2.09
N GLY A 467 20.71 -0.74 -1.65
CA GLY A 467 20.03 -1.81 -2.38
C GLY A 467 19.97 -3.12 -1.60
N TRP A 468 19.86 -4.23 -2.31
CA TRP A 468 19.84 -5.57 -1.75
C TRP A 468 21.28 -6.04 -1.46
N SER A 469 21.52 -6.65 -0.31
CA SER A 469 22.75 -7.40 -0.07
C SER A 469 22.71 -8.75 -0.81
N ASP A 470 23.87 -9.32 -1.12
CA ASP A 470 23.98 -10.64 -1.77
C ASP A 470 23.19 -11.72 -1.00
N LYS A 471 23.20 -11.63 0.33
CA LYS A 471 22.43 -12.54 1.19
C LYS A 471 20.93 -12.40 1.00
N GLU A 472 20.44 -11.19 0.92
CA GLU A 472 18.99 -10.93 0.72
C GLU A 472 18.56 -11.38 -0.67
N GLU A 473 19.36 -11.13 -1.68
CA GLU A 473 19.10 -11.58 -3.04
C GLU A 473 19.05 -13.11 -3.09
N GLN A 474 20.00 -13.79 -2.47
CA GLN A 474 20.00 -15.25 -2.36
C GLN A 474 18.74 -15.77 -1.65
N MET A 475 18.36 -15.20 -0.49
CA MET A 475 17.16 -15.60 0.25
C MET A 475 15.88 -15.36 -0.57
N TYR A 476 15.84 -14.26 -1.28
CA TYR A 476 14.71 -13.90 -2.15
C TYR A 476 14.57 -14.89 -3.31
N GLU A 477 15.66 -15.21 -4.01
CA GLU A 477 15.65 -16.16 -5.12
C GLU A 477 15.34 -17.59 -4.64
N THR A 478 15.82 -17.99 -3.46
CA THR A 478 15.48 -19.29 -2.85
C THR A 478 13.97 -19.44 -2.65
N LEU A 479 13.30 -18.42 -2.13
CA LEU A 479 11.84 -18.47 -1.88
C LEU A 479 10.99 -18.44 -3.15
N ARG A 480 11.54 -17.98 -4.26
CA ARG A 480 10.86 -17.98 -5.55
C ARG A 480 10.92 -19.32 -6.27
N GLN A 481 11.86 -20.20 -5.87
CA GLN A 481 11.93 -21.54 -6.42
C GLN A 481 10.92 -22.46 -5.72
N PRO A 482 10.20 -23.31 -6.45
CA PRO A 482 9.32 -24.27 -5.82
C PRO A 482 10.10 -25.37 -5.10
N VAL A 483 9.72 -25.71 -3.87
CA VAL A 483 10.27 -26.86 -3.16
C VAL A 483 9.92 -28.14 -3.91
N ASN A 484 10.93 -28.90 -4.32
CA ASN A 484 10.82 -30.12 -5.11
C ASN A 484 9.94 -29.99 -6.37
N GLY A 485 9.85 -28.78 -6.96
CA GLY A 485 8.97 -28.52 -8.11
C GLY A 485 7.47 -28.60 -7.84
N ARG A 486 7.05 -28.76 -6.57
CA ARG A 486 5.66 -29.05 -6.18
C ARG A 486 5.03 -27.99 -5.26
N HIS A 487 5.82 -27.33 -4.41
CA HIS A 487 5.30 -26.36 -3.44
C HIS A 487 5.84 -24.96 -3.75
N TYR A 488 4.95 -24.02 -4.02
CA TYR A 488 5.21 -22.63 -4.40
C TYR A 488 4.83 -21.67 -3.28
N LEU A 489 5.74 -20.79 -2.86
CA LEU A 489 5.40 -19.66 -2.02
C LEU A 489 4.93 -18.49 -2.87
N ILE A 490 3.73 -17.98 -2.60
CA ILE A 490 3.14 -16.84 -3.32
C ILE A 490 2.73 -15.72 -2.36
N GLY A 491 2.41 -14.56 -2.91
CA GLY A 491 2.03 -13.37 -2.17
C GLY A 491 3.07 -12.27 -2.30
N ASP A 492 2.77 -11.10 -1.75
CA ASP A 492 3.68 -9.96 -1.75
C ASP A 492 4.99 -10.19 -0.99
N GLN A 493 5.08 -11.29 -0.24
CA GLN A 493 6.29 -11.73 0.47
C GLN A 493 7.37 -12.31 -0.46
N SER A 494 7.00 -12.82 -1.62
CA SER A 494 7.91 -13.30 -2.66
C SER A 494 8.13 -12.27 -3.77
N THR A 495 7.97 -10.98 -3.46
CA THR A 495 8.18 -9.88 -4.41
C THR A 495 9.05 -8.77 -3.82
N GLN A 496 9.73 -8.03 -4.68
CA GLN A 496 10.55 -6.88 -4.27
C GLN A 496 9.71 -5.71 -3.77
N HIS A 497 8.52 -5.54 -4.32
CA HIS A 497 7.61 -4.43 -4.01
C HIS A 497 6.46 -4.90 -3.14
N SER A 498 6.75 -5.19 -1.88
CA SER A 498 5.78 -5.70 -0.91
C SER A 498 4.66 -4.70 -0.58
N ALA A 499 3.61 -5.18 0.09
CA ALA A 499 2.45 -4.42 0.55
C ALA A 499 1.46 -3.97 -0.53
N TRP A 500 1.59 -4.44 -1.76
CA TRP A 500 0.68 -4.13 -2.86
C TRP A 500 -0.04 -5.38 -3.39
N MET A 501 -1.30 -5.21 -3.77
CA MET A 501 -2.10 -6.26 -4.39
C MET A 501 -1.51 -6.68 -5.74
N GLU A 502 -1.04 -5.72 -6.51
CA GLU A 502 -0.39 -5.94 -7.82
C GLU A 502 0.78 -6.92 -7.69
N SER A 503 1.66 -6.68 -6.75
CA SER A 503 2.81 -7.55 -6.50
C SER A 503 2.39 -8.96 -6.07
N ALA A 504 1.35 -9.06 -5.23
CA ALA A 504 0.83 -10.35 -4.82
C ALA A 504 0.24 -11.14 -6.00
N ILE A 505 -0.44 -10.48 -6.93
CA ILE A 505 -0.95 -11.09 -8.18
C ILE A 505 0.22 -11.48 -9.08
N GLN A 506 1.22 -10.61 -9.26
CA GLN A 506 2.39 -10.92 -10.07
C GLN A 506 3.17 -12.14 -9.55
N SER A 507 3.25 -12.32 -8.23
CA SER A 507 3.86 -13.51 -7.66
C SER A 507 3.09 -14.79 -8.01
N ALA A 508 1.76 -14.72 -8.02
CA ALA A 508 0.90 -15.83 -8.45
C ALA A 508 1.11 -16.14 -9.95
N HIS A 509 1.15 -15.11 -10.79
CA HIS A 509 1.41 -15.25 -12.21
C HIS A 509 2.77 -15.88 -12.51
N TYR A 510 3.80 -15.47 -11.79
CA TYR A 510 5.15 -16.04 -11.90
C TYR A 510 5.15 -17.55 -11.58
N ALA A 511 4.53 -17.93 -10.45
CA ALA A 511 4.45 -19.33 -10.04
C ALA A 511 3.57 -20.17 -10.98
N LEU A 512 2.49 -19.61 -11.53
CA LEU A 512 1.65 -20.26 -12.52
C LEU A 512 2.38 -20.51 -13.84
N ALA A 513 3.23 -19.58 -14.27
CA ALA A 513 4.04 -19.76 -15.49
C ALA A 513 5.06 -20.89 -15.33
N ASP A 514 5.72 -21.00 -14.15
CA ASP A 514 6.61 -22.12 -13.85
C ASP A 514 5.86 -23.45 -13.80
N LEU A 515 4.70 -23.48 -13.14
CA LEU A 515 3.82 -24.67 -13.13
C LEU A 515 3.47 -25.13 -14.54
N ASP A 516 3.02 -24.21 -15.40
CA ASP A 516 2.63 -24.54 -16.77
C ASP A 516 3.79 -25.12 -17.59
N GLN A 517 4.99 -24.55 -17.42
CA GLN A 517 6.20 -25.07 -18.07
C GLN A 517 6.52 -26.50 -17.61
N ARG A 518 6.40 -26.79 -16.30
CA ARG A 518 6.63 -28.13 -15.75
C ARG A 518 5.59 -29.13 -16.24
N VAL A 519 4.32 -28.78 -16.18
CA VAL A 519 3.25 -29.67 -16.66
C VAL A 519 3.40 -29.99 -18.14
N ARG A 520 3.84 -29.04 -18.97
CA ARG A 520 4.12 -29.29 -20.40
C ARG A 520 5.30 -30.22 -20.62
N SER A 521 6.24 -30.28 -19.68
CA SER A 521 7.44 -31.13 -19.77
C SER A 521 7.25 -32.52 -19.15
N GLU A 522 6.13 -32.76 -18.42
CA GLU A 522 5.82 -34.09 -17.90
C GLU A 522 5.43 -35.04 -19.04
N PRO A 523 5.94 -36.29 -19.07
CA PRO A 523 5.48 -37.28 -20.03
C PRO A 523 3.97 -37.54 -19.88
N ALA A 524 3.28 -37.68 -20.97
CA ALA A 524 1.85 -37.94 -21.04
C ALA A 524 1.44 -39.27 -20.38
#